data_c29b1a12d578046b9cd830bad0d0f3ed
#
_entry.id   c29b1a12d578046b9cd830bad0d0f3ed
#
_cell.length_a   1.000
_cell.length_b   1.000
_cell.length_c   1.000
_cell.angle_alpha   90.00
_cell.angle_beta   90.00
_cell.angle_gamma   90.00
#
_symmetry.space_group_name_H-M   'P 1'
#
loop_
_entity.id
_entity.type
_entity.pdbx_description
1 polymer ?
#
loop_
_entity_poly.entity_id
_entity_poly.type
_entity_poly.pdbx_seq_one_letter_code
_entity_poly.pdbx_strand_id
1 'polypeptide(L)'
;MFEFSDHGVRLAFIDERPTSGDRGEPILLIHGFASTHAVNWVFPQWVKTLTGGGRRVIAFDNRGHGRSEKFYDPAAYATQIMAEDARALLDHLHIEVADVMGYSMGARIAAFLAKAHKSRLRSMILGGLGYHLIDRGSLPPSIAEAMEAPALADVTDPMQRMFRSFAEATKSDLKALAACARGARQLMSEREVGQIDLPVLIAVGTEDEVAGDPHRLATLFSAARAVDIPGRDHNRAVGDKVYKDSVLEFLEQRP
;
A
#
# COMPACT_ATOMS: atom_id res chain seq x y z
N MET A 1 9.95 15.67 -7.10
CA MET A 1 8.72 15.47 -6.31
C MET A 1 7.76 16.57 -6.66
N PHE A 2 6.51 16.21 -6.89
CA PHE A 2 5.42 17.11 -7.27
C PHE A 2 4.38 17.14 -6.15
N GLU A 3 3.44 18.07 -6.23
CA GLU A 3 2.28 18.15 -5.34
C GLU A 3 1.04 18.40 -6.19
N PHE A 4 -0.09 17.81 -5.82
CA PHE A 4 -1.38 18.16 -6.38
C PHE A 4 -2.40 18.34 -5.27
N SER A 5 -3.49 19.04 -5.53
CA SER A 5 -4.58 19.19 -4.57
C SER A 5 -5.88 18.71 -5.20
N ASP A 6 -6.60 17.87 -4.47
CA ASP A 6 -7.95 17.44 -4.80
C ASP A 6 -8.87 17.70 -3.61
N HIS A 7 -9.99 18.36 -3.85
CA HIS A 7 -10.96 18.76 -2.82
C HIS A 7 -10.33 19.38 -1.54
N GLY A 8 -9.25 20.16 -1.71
CA GLY A 8 -8.55 20.83 -0.61
C GLY A 8 -7.52 19.97 0.12
N VAL A 9 -7.27 18.75 -0.31
CA VAL A 9 -6.24 17.87 0.23
C VAL A 9 -5.00 17.94 -0.64
N ARG A 10 -3.84 18.29 -0.06
CA ARG A 10 -2.56 18.34 -0.76
C ARG A 10 -1.80 17.02 -0.58
N LEU A 11 -1.47 16.39 -1.71
CA LEU A 11 -0.70 15.14 -1.76
C LEU A 11 0.61 15.32 -2.51
N ALA A 12 1.69 14.79 -1.95
CA ALA A 12 3.02 14.78 -2.55
C ALA A 12 3.26 13.47 -3.31
N PHE A 13 3.82 13.55 -4.52
CA PHE A 13 4.07 12.38 -5.36
C PHE A 13 5.34 12.50 -6.20
N ILE A 14 5.77 11.38 -6.75
CA ILE A 14 6.77 11.28 -7.83
C ILE A 14 6.10 10.67 -9.06
N ASP A 15 6.58 11.05 -10.24
CA ASP A 15 6.17 10.54 -11.56
C ASP A 15 7.45 10.31 -12.36
N GLU A 16 7.88 9.06 -12.42
CA GLU A 16 9.14 8.66 -13.04
C GLU A 16 8.89 7.94 -14.36
N ARG A 17 9.51 8.46 -15.41
CA ARG A 17 9.40 7.91 -16.76
C ARG A 17 10.22 6.64 -16.92
N PRO A 18 9.85 5.75 -17.87
CA PRO A 18 10.67 4.61 -18.22
C PRO A 18 12.09 5.02 -18.58
N THR A 19 13.07 4.22 -18.13
CA THR A 19 14.48 4.40 -18.48
C THR A 19 14.91 3.52 -19.64
N SER A 20 14.06 2.57 -20.04
CA SER A 20 14.23 1.73 -21.23
C SER A 20 12.85 1.43 -21.83
N GLY A 21 12.69 1.52 -23.12
CA GLY A 21 11.48 1.22 -23.91
C GLY A 21 10.16 1.47 -23.18
N ASP A 22 9.36 2.42 -23.62
CA ASP A 22 8.08 2.71 -22.98
C ASP A 22 7.03 1.66 -23.38
N ARG A 23 6.48 0.93 -22.41
CA ARG A 23 5.43 -0.07 -22.63
C ARG A 23 4.03 0.54 -22.68
N GLY A 24 3.88 1.83 -22.36
CA GLY A 24 2.58 2.48 -22.22
C GLY A 24 1.75 1.96 -21.05
N GLU A 25 2.39 1.35 -20.05
CA GLU A 25 1.74 0.70 -18.91
C GLU A 25 2.18 1.37 -17.59
N PRO A 26 1.47 2.42 -17.14
CA PRO A 26 1.78 3.06 -15.86
C PRO A 26 1.45 2.13 -14.69
N ILE A 27 2.24 2.26 -13.61
CA ILE A 27 1.99 1.59 -12.34
C ILE A 27 1.94 2.60 -11.19
N LEU A 28 0.88 2.53 -10.38
CA LEU A 28 0.69 3.33 -9.18
C LEU A 28 1.14 2.52 -7.95
N LEU A 29 2.01 3.10 -7.13
CA LEU A 29 2.57 2.49 -5.93
C LEU A 29 2.03 3.17 -4.67
N ILE A 30 1.39 2.40 -3.76
CA ILE A 30 0.74 2.88 -2.53
C ILE A 30 1.45 2.27 -1.32
N HIS A 31 2.10 3.10 -0.51
CA HIS A 31 2.92 2.66 0.62
C HIS A 31 2.10 2.27 1.86
N GLY A 32 2.73 1.57 2.82
CA GLY A 32 2.15 1.12 4.07
C GLY A 32 2.09 2.21 5.16
N PHE A 33 1.50 1.84 6.31
CA PHE A 33 1.39 2.68 7.50
C PHE A 33 2.77 3.12 8.00
N ALA A 34 2.87 4.35 8.50
CA ALA A 34 4.09 4.99 9.02
C ALA A 34 5.26 5.04 8.02
N SER A 35 5.03 4.73 6.74
CA SER A 35 6.02 4.77 5.67
C SER A 35 5.86 6.01 4.78
N THR A 36 6.58 6.04 3.68
CA THR A 36 6.50 7.06 2.62
C THR A 36 6.76 6.39 1.27
N HIS A 37 6.47 7.10 0.16
CA HIS A 37 6.87 6.62 -1.18
C HIS A 37 8.38 6.31 -1.25
N ALA A 38 9.22 7.09 -0.56
CA ALA A 38 10.67 6.88 -0.57
C ALA A 38 11.06 5.59 0.18
N VAL A 39 10.49 5.38 1.37
CA VAL A 39 10.81 4.24 2.24
C VAL A 39 10.33 2.91 1.64
N ASN A 40 9.11 2.86 1.11
CA ASN A 40 8.60 1.63 0.51
C ASN A 40 9.10 1.37 -0.91
N TRP A 41 9.38 2.42 -1.71
CA TRP A 41 9.53 2.23 -3.15
C TRP A 41 10.87 2.69 -3.73
N VAL A 42 11.43 3.82 -3.24
CA VAL A 42 12.70 4.33 -3.76
C VAL A 42 13.89 3.58 -3.13
N PHE A 43 13.97 3.51 -1.81
CA PHE A 43 15.11 2.89 -1.11
C PHE A 43 15.24 1.38 -1.42
N PRO A 44 14.14 0.59 -1.46
CA PRO A 44 14.21 -0.80 -1.90
C PRO A 44 14.39 -0.98 -3.40
N GLN A 45 14.61 0.09 -4.18
CA GLN A 45 14.87 0.09 -5.62
C GLN A 45 13.67 -0.33 -6.51
N TRP A 46 12.42 -0.30 -6.01
CA TRP A 46 11.26 -0.61 -6.82
C TRP A 46 11.08 0.34 -8.00
N VAL A 47 11.22 1.66 -7.76
CA VAL A 47 11.11 2.66 -8.82
C VAL A 47 12.11 2.37 -9.94
N LYS A 48 13.38 2.13 -9.59
CA LYS A 48 14.43 1.80 -10.56
C LYS A 48 14.14 0.48 -11.31
N THR A 49 13.66 -0.53 -10.59
CA THR A 49 13.33 -1.84 -11.17
C THR A 49 12.21 -1.73 -12.21
N LEU A 50 11.13 -1.03 -11.87
CA LEU A 50 9.97 -0.90 -12.74
C LEU A 50 10.21 0.06 -13.92
N THR A 51 10.92 1.19 -13.71
CA THR A 51 11.29 2.07 -14.81
C THR A 51 12.29 1.41 -15.76
N GLY A 52 13.22 0.60 -15.22
CA GLY A 52 14.10 -0.25 -16.02
C GLY A 52 13.36 -1.32 -16.82
N GLY A 53 12.20 -1.77 -16.34
CA GLY A 53 11.28 -2.66 -17.06
C GLY A 53 10.35 -1.94 -18.05
N GLY A 54 10.57 -0.65 -18.34
CA GLY A 54 9.81 0.10 -19.34
C GLY A 54 8.47 0.65 -18.83
N ARG A 55 8.27 0.79 -17.51
CA ARG A 55 7.00 1.29 -16.93
C ARG A 55 7.12 2.72 -16.39
N ARG A 56 6.11 3.55 -16.62
CA ARG A 56 5.94 4.82 -15.92
C ARG A 56 5.53 4.52 -14.49
N VAL A 57 6.27 5.02 -13.50
CA VAL A 57 6.06 4.75 -12.08
C VAL A 57 5.55 6.00 -11.37
N ILE A 58 4.37 5.89 -10.79
CA ILE A 58 3.78 6.92 -9.95
C ILE A 58 3.80 6.40 -8.50
N ALA A 59 4.32 7.17 -7.56
CA ALA A 59 4.25 6.85 -6.14
C ALA A 59 3.98 8.11 -5.33
N PHE A 60 3.10 8.05 -4.36
CA PHE A 60 2.70 9.21 -3.56
C PHE A 60 2.79 8.92 -2.06
N ASP A 61 2.88 9.97 -1.28
CA ASP A 61 2.71 9.89 0.17
C ASP A 61 1.21 9.93 0.47
N ASN A 62 0.69 8.90 1.13
CA ASN A 62 -0.69 8.88 1.58
C ASN A 62 -0.98 10.08 2.49
N ARG A 63 -2.25 10.56 2.54
CA ARG A 63 -2.64 11.55 3.54
C ARG A 63 -2.13 11.16 4.94
N GLY A 64 -1.72 12.12 5.74
CA GLY A 64 -1.13 11.88 7.05
C GLY A 64 0.33 11.45 7.06
N HIS A 65 0.91 11.10 5.90
CA HIS A 65 2.28 10.56 5.80
C HIS A 65 3.21 11.47 4.99
N GLY A 66 4.50 11.28 5.17
CA GLY A 66 5.55 11.93 4.40
C GLY A 66 5.35 13.44 4.26
N ARG A 67 5.29 13.93 3.01
CA ARG A 67 5.07 15.35 2.69
C ARG A 67 3.62 15.71 2.38
N SER A 68 2.73 14.73 2.33
CA SER A 68 1.30 14.98 2.17
C SER A 68 0.69 15.63 3.41
N GLU A 69 -0.48 16.23 3.24
CA GLU A 69 -1.21 16.93 4.30
C GLU A 69 -1.53 16.02 5.49
N LYS A 70 -1.49 16.59 6.69
CA LYS A 70 -1.73 15.89 7.95
C LYS A 70 -3.14 16.19 8.45
N PHE A 71 -3.86 15.15 8.81
CA PHE A 71 -5.19 15.22 9.43
C PHE A 71 -5.13 14.61 10.82
N TYR A 72 -5.92 15.13 11.74
CA TYR A 72 -5.96 14.67 13.13
C TYR A 72 -7.33 14.11 13.52
N ASP A 73 -8.30 14.16 12.59
CA ASP A 73 -9.58 13.48 12.72
C ASP A 73 -9.48 12.08 12.08
N PRO A 74 -9.76 10.99 12.83
CA PRO A 74 -9.80 9.64 12.31
C PRO A 74 -10.71 9.47 11.08
N ALA A 75 -11.80 10.22 10.99
CA ALA A 75 -12.73 10.13 9.86
C ALA A 75 -12.07 10.46 8.52
N ALA A 76 -11.02 11.31 8.52
CA ALA A 76 -10.27 11.64 7.31
C ALA A 76 -9.48 10.45 6.73
N TYR A 77 -9.31 9.37 7.49
CA TYR A 77 -8.51 8.21 7.10
C TYR A 77 -9.33 6.96 6.76
N ALA A 78 -10.63 7.10 6.54
CA ALA A 78 -11.40 5.96 6.06
C ALA A 78 -10.76 5.42 4.77
N THR A 79 -10.62 4.09 4.67
CA THR A 79 -9.89 3.45 3.56
C THR A 79 -10.47 3.84 2.18
N GLN A 80 -11.79 4.04 2.11
CA GLN A 80 -12.47 4.53 0.91
C GLN A 80 -11.98 5.93 0.51
N ILE A 81 -11.79 6.84 1.49
CA ILE A 81 -11.30 8.20 1.22
C ILE A 81 -9.85 8.14 0.71
N MET A 82 -9.02 7.28 1.31
CA MET A 82 -7.64 7.10 0.84
C MET A 82 -7.57 6.44 -0.56
N ALA A 83 -8.55 5.60 -0.91
CA ALA A 83 -8.69 5.07 -2.26
C ALA A 83 -9.08 6.15 -3.27
N GLU A 84 -9.95 7.10 -2.88
CA GLU A 84 -10.27 8.26 -3.72
C GLU A 84 -9.07 9.18 -3.96
N ASP A 85 -8.15 9.34 -2.99
CA ASP A 85 -6.88 10.04 -3.21
C ASP A 85 -6.06 9.41 -4.34
N ALA A 86 -5.97 8.08 -4.35
CA ALA A 86 -5.26 7.34 -5.39
C ALA A 86 -5.92 7.51 -6.77
N ARG A 87 -7.26 7.46 -6.83
CA ARG A 87 -8.03 7.72 -8.05
C ARG A 87 -7.81 9.16 -8.54
N ALA A 88 -7.92 10.14 -7.65
CA ALA A 88 -7.74 11.56 -7.99
C ALA A 88 -6.34 11.86 -8.55
N LEU A 89 -5.29 11.16 -8.04
CA LEU A 89 -3.94 11.28 -8.58
C LEU A 89 -3.86 10.74 -10.02
N LEU A 90 -4.51 9.62 -10.32
CA LEU A 90 -4.59 9.10 -11.69
C LEU A 90 -5.31 10.08 -12.61
N ASP A 91 -6.39 10.72 -12.16
CA ASP A 91 -7.13 11.75 -12.94
C ASP A 91 -6.26 12.99 -13.18
N HIS A 92 -5.57 13.48 -12.14
CA HIS A 92 -4.64 14.60 -12.24
C HIS A 92 -3.53 14.36 -13.29
N LEU A 93 -3.06 13.13 -13.40
CA LEU A 93 -2.02 12.73 -14.35
C LEU A 93 -2.55 12.29 -15.72
N HIS A 94 -3.88 12.38 -15.93
CA HIS A 94 -4.57 11.92 -17.14
C HIS A 94 -4.26 10.45 -17.49
N ILE A 95 -4.19 9.60 -16.45
CA ILE A 95 -3.98 8.16 -16.58
C ILE A 95 -5.34 7.47 -16.49
N GLU A 96 -5.82 6.93 -17.61
CA GLU A 96 -7.11 6.25 -17.66
C GLU A 96 -7.08 4.91 -16.93
N VAL A 97 -6.04 4.10 -17.15
CA VAL A 97 -5.87 2.77 -16.58
C VAL A 97 -4.42 2.55 -16.14
N ALA A 98 -4.23 2.02 -14.94
CA ALA A 98 -2.91 1.69 -14.39
C ALA A 98 -2.89 0.29 -13.77
N ASP A 99 -1.70 -0.30 -13.67
CA ASP A 99 -1.45 -1.34 -12.68
C ASP A 99 -1.37 -0.68 -11.29
N VAL A 100 -1.83 -1.34 -10.25
CA VAL A 100 -1.76 -0.78 -8.89
C VAL A 100 -1.06 -1.76 -7.95
N MET A 101 -0.02 -1.31 -7.28
CA MET A 101 0.72 -2.09 -6.30
C MET A 101 0.68 -1.39 -4.95
N GLY A 102 0.12 -2.06 -3.95
CA GLY A 102 0.11 -1.59 -2.58
C GLY A 102 0.89 -2.48 -1.63
N TYR A 103 1.37 -1.92 -0.53
CA TYR A 103 2.00 -2.68 0.55
C TYR A 103 1.28 -2.45 1.87
N SER A 104 0.88 -3.52 2.57
CA SER A 104 0.23 -3.47 3.90
C SER A 104 -1.04 -2.59 3.87
N MET A 105 -1.06 -1.45 4.58
CA MET A 105 -2.15 -0.46 4.48
C MET A 105 -2.38 -0.04 3.01
N GLY A 106 -1.31 0.17 2.24
CA GLY A 106 -1.41 0.51 0.81
C GLY A 106 -2.05 -0.58 -0.03
N ALA A 107 -1.83 -1.86 0.31
CA ALA A 107 -2.50 -2.98 -0.33
C ALA A 107 -4.02 -2.98 -0.03
N ARG A 108 -4.42 -2.65 1.20
CA ARG A 108 -5.83 -2.46 1.55
C ARG A 108 -6.45 -1.31 0.77
N ILE A 109 -5.75 -0.17 0.65
CA ILE A 109 -6.20 0.97 -0.18
C ILE A 109 -6.37 0.54 -1.63
N ALA A 110 -5.43 -0.23 -2.19
CA ALA A 110 -5.52 -0.75 -3.56
C ALA A 110 -6.75 -1.65 -3.76
N ALA A 111 -7.08 -2.52 -2.79
CA ALA A 111 -8.27 -3.36 -2.84
C ALA A 111 -9.57 -2.53 -2.81
N PHE A 112 -9.63 -1.47 -1.99
CA PHE A 112 -10.77 -0.55 -1.95
C PHE A 112 -10.88 0.28 -3.23
N LEU A 113 -9.75 0.68 -3.83
CA LEU A 113 -9.72 1.33 -5.15
C LEU A 113 -10.28 0.40 -6.23
N ALA A 114 -9.86 -0.87 -6.24
CA ALA A 114 -10.37 -1.88 -7.17
C ALA A 114 -11.88 -2.12 -6.98
N LYS A 115 -12.36 -2.17 -5.74
CA LYS A 115 -13.80 -2.30 -5.44
C LYS A 115 -14.62 -1.14 -6.01
N ALA A 116 -14.14 0.09 -5.86
CA ALA A 116 -14.89 1.30 -6.24
C ALA A 116 -14.70 1.67 -7.72
N HIS A 117 -13.51 1.46 -8.27
CA HIS A 117 -13.08 1.98 -9.57
C HIS A 117 -12.34 0.91 -10.40
N LYS A 118 -12.89 -0.29 -10.48
CA LYS A 118 -12.28 -1.44 -11.17
C LYS A 118 -11.81 -1.13 -12.59
N SER A 119 -12.58 -0.37 -13.35
CA SER A 119 -12.23 0.02 -14.74
C SER A 119 -10.97 0.91 -14.84
N ARG A 120 -10.47 1.43 -13.72
CA ARG A 120 -9.24 2.23 -13.66
C ARG A 120 -7.99 1.37 -13.45
N LEU A 121 -8.17 0.05 -13.19
CA LEU A 121 -7.10 -0.87 -12.89
C LEU A 121 -6.96 -1.92 -14.00
N ARG A 122 -5.72 -2.17 -14.44
CA ARG A 122 -5.37 -3.28 -15.32
C ARG A 122 -5.08 -4.55 -14.52
N SER A 123 -4.38 -4.41 -13.41
CA SER A 123 -4.08 -5.48 -12.45
C SER A 123 -3.82 -4.91 -11.07
N MET A 124 -3.80 -5.78 -10.06
CA MET A 124 -3.57 -5.39 -8.67
C MET A 124 -2.52 -6.29 -8.02
N ILE A 125 -1.59 -5.67 -7.25
CA ILE A 125 -0.56 -6.37 -6.50
C ILE A 125 -0.72 -6.00 -5.02
N LEU A 126 -0.98 -7.00 -4.18
CA LEU A 126 -1.17 -6.88 -2.74
C LEU A 126 0.04 -7.46 -2.02
N GLY A 127 0.97 -6.60 -1.60
CA GLY A 127 2.13 -6.97 -0.80
C GLY A 127 1.86 -6.81 0.70
N GLY A 128 2.27 -7.79 1.53
CA GLY A 128 2.12 -7.73 2.98
C GLY A 128 0.66 -7.63 3.45
N LEU A 129 -0.28 -8.18 2.68
CA LEU A 129 -1.69 -8.28 3.02
C LEU A 129 -2.29 -9.56 2.46
N GLY A 130 -2.68 -10.44 3.34
CA GLY A 130 -3.42 -11.67 3.07
C GLY A 130 -4.85 -11.60 3.61
N TYR A 131 -5.32 -12.67 4.23
CA TYR A 131 -6.73 -12.81 4.66
C TYR A 131 -7.17 -11.76 5.69
N HIS A 132 -6.25 -11.04 6.33
CA HIS A 132 -6.61 -9.92 7.20
C HIS A 132 -7.27 -8.73 6.46
N LEU A 133 -7.38 -8.77 5.12
CA LEU A 133 -8.29 -7.88 4.39
C LEU A 133 -9.76 -8.11 4.78
N ILE A 134 -10.10 -9.34 5.18
CA ILE A 134 -11.46 -9.80 5.47
C ILE A 134 -11.77 -9.82 6.97
N ASP A 135 -10.93 -10.46 7.76
CA ASP A 135 -11.25 -10.82 9.15
C ASP A 135 -10.59 -9.93 10.20
N ARG A 136 -9.63 -9.10 9.81
CA ARG A 136 -8.98 -8.16 10.72
C ARG A 136 -8.94 -6.78 10.11
N GLY A 137 -9.62 -5.84 10.75
CA GLY A 137 -9.41 -4.41 10.46
C GLY A 137 -7.93 -4.12 10.55
N SER A 138 -7.41 -3.14 9.81
CA SER A 138 -6.02 -2.70 9.79
C SER A 138 -5.26 -2.95 11.12
N LEU A 139 -4.29 -2.21 11.48
CA LEU A 139 -3.52 -2.39 12.70
C LEU A 139 -4.40 -2.39 13.97
N PRO A 140 -4.03 -3.11 15.05
CA PRO A 140 -4.75 -3.06 16.32
C PRO A 140 -4.95 -1.63 16.83
N PRO A 141 -6.05 -1.29 17.55
CA PRO A 141 -6.26 0.04 18.12
C PRO A 141 -5.10 0.52 18.99
N SER A 142 -4.44 -0.42 19.67
CA SER A 142 -3.27 -0.15 20.51
C SER A 142 -2.07 0.44 19.77
N ILE A 143 -2.03 0.36 18.44
CA ILE A 143 -1.00 1.07 17.65
C ILE A 143 -1.21 2.58 17.73
N ALA A 144 -2.47 3.07 17.76
CA ALA A 144 -2.74 4.49 17.97
C ALA A 144 -2.28 4.95 19.37
N GLU A 145 -2.50 4.13 20.39
CA GLU A 145 -2.02 4.41 21.76
C GLU A 145 -0.48 4.47 21.81
N ALA A 146 0.18 3.57 21.11
CA ALA A 146 1.64 3.60 20.99
C ALA A 146 2.16 4.87 20.29
N MET A 147 1.44 5.40 19.28
CA MET A 147 1.79 6.67 18.65
C MET A 147 1.61 7.86 19.60
N GLU A 148 0.67 7.79 20.53
CA GLU A 148 0.38 8.85 21.53
C GLU A 148 1.20 8.74 22.82
N ALA A 149 1.90 7.61 23.03
CA ALA A 149 2.75 7.44 24.22
C ALA A 149 3.81 8.54 24.31
N PRO A 150 4.13 9.06 25.52
CA PRO A 150 5.08 10.17 25.69
C PRO A 150 6.47 9.84 25.10
N ALA A 151 6.95 8.59 25.26
CA ALA A 151 8.23 8.16 24.73
C ALA A 151 8.16 6.70 24.25
N LEU A 152 9.07 6.34 23.32
CA LEU A 152 9.22 4.94 22.89
C LEU A 152 9.51 3.98 24.05
N ALA A 153 10.16 4.46 25.11
CA ALA A 153 10.44 3.66 26.29
C ALA A 153 9.19 3.19 27.03
N ASP A 154 8.09 3.97 26.92
CA ASP A 154 6.82 3.65 27.58
C ASP A 154 6.00 2.60 26.83
N VAL A 155 6.40 2.25 25.59
CA VAL A 155 5.75 1.24 24.77
C VAL A 155 6.38 -0.13 25.03
N THR A 156 5.68 -1.03 25.71
CA THR A 156 6.21 -2.34 26.14
C THR A 156 5.88 -3.47 25.18
N ASP A 157 4.73 -3.42 24.49
CA ASP A 157 4.34 -4.45 23.52
C ASP A 157 5.27 -4.47 22.31
N PRO A 158 5.80 -5.63 21.88
CA PRO A 158 6.78 -5.70 20.79
C PRO A 158 6.27 -5.16 19.46
N MET A 159 5.01 -5.45 19.09
CA MET A 159 4.42 -4.99 17.82
C MET A 159 4.21 -3.47 17.86
N GLN A 160 3.64 -2.94 18.93
CA GLN A 160 3.46 -1.51 19.12
C GLN A 160 4.80 -0.78 19.08
N ARG A 161 5.81 -1.32 19.78
CA ARG A 161 7.17 -0.77 19.81
C ARG A 161 7.83 -0.77 18.43
N MET A 162 7.64 -1.82 17.65
CA MET A 162 8.11 -1.89 16.27
C MET A 162 7.52 -0.76 15.41
N PHE A 163 6.20 -0.59 15.40
CA PHE A 163 5.54 0.47 14.64
C PHE A 163 5.90 1.86 15.12
N ARG A 164 5.99 2.08 16.45
CA ARG A 164 6.40 3.37 17.01
C ARG A 164 7.84 3.72 16.64
N SER A 165 8.78 2.79 16.79
CA SER A 165 10.17 2.97 16.40
C SER A 165 10.31 3.28 14.91
N PHE A 166 9.53 2.58 14.06
CA PHE A 166 9.52 2.84 12.62
C PHE A 166 8.97 4.23 12.30
N ALA A 167 7.90 4.66 12.96
CA ALA A 167 7.33 6.00 12.80
C ALA A 167 8.32 7.11 13.19
N GLU A 168 9.09 6.92 14.28
CA GLU A 168 10.15 7.86 14.67
C GLU A 168 11.30 7.88 13.68
N ALA A 169 11.75 6.72 13.20
CA ALA A 169 12.81 6.61 12.20
C ALA A 169 12.45 7.29 10.87
N THR A 170 11.18 7.23 10.48
CA THR A 170 10.66 7.92 9.28
C THR A 170 10.30 9.39 9.54
N LYS A 171 10.48 9.90 10.77
CA LYS A 171 10.12 11.25 11.20
C LYS A 171 8.65 11.59 10.91
N SER A 172 7.78 10.63 11.10
CA SER A 172 6.34 10.77 10.87
C SER A 172 5.67 11.66 11.93
N ASP A 173 4.57 12.30 11.55
CA ASP A 173 3.67 12.98 12.51
C ASP A 173 2.88 11.93 13.29
N LEU A 174 3.27 11.71 14.54
CA LEU A 174 2.68 10.67 15.40
C LEU A 174 1.20 10.88 15.68
N LYS A 175 0.72 12.14 15.76
CA LYS A 175 -0.70 12.44 15.96
C LYS A 175 -1.51 12.09 14.71
N ALA A 176 -1.00 12.41 13.52
CA ALA A 176 -1.62 12.03 12.26
C ALA A 176 -1.64 10.51 12.10
N LEU A 177 -0.57 9.81 12.49
CA LEU A 177 -0.52 8.34 12.48
C LEU A 177 -1.51 7.71 13.47
N ALA A 178 -1.67 8.28 14.68
CA ALA A 178 -2.68 7.82 15.64
C ALA A 178 -4.09 7.95 15.07
N ALA A 179 -4.41 9.09 14.44
CA ALA A 179 -5.69 9.29 13.76
C ALA A 179 -5.88 8.29 12.59
N CYS A 180 -4.83 8.07 11.79
CA CYS A 180 -4.85 7.08 10.69
C CYS A 180 -5.09 5.66 11.21
N ALA A 181 -4.42 5.22 12.26
CA ALA A 181 -4.60 3.89 12.84
C ALA A 181 -6.03 3.66 13.35
N ARG A 182 -6.71 4.71 13.84
CA ARG A 182 -8.12 4.65 14.25
C ARG A 182 -9.10 4.69 13.08
N GLY A 183 -8.78 5.42 12.01
CA GLY A 183 -9.66 5.66 10.86
C GLY A 183 -9.61 4.57 9.79
N ALA A 184 -8.43 4.04 9.47
CA ALA A 184 -8.21 3.08 8.39
C ALA A 184 -8.53 1.65 8.81
N ARG A 185 -9.78 1.36 9.21
CA ARG A 185 -10.19 0.08 9.82
C ARG A 185 -11.23 -0.71 9.04
N GLN A 186 -11.60 -0.25 7.86
CA GLN A 186 -12.65 -0.88 7.07
C GLN A 186 -12.22 -2.26 6.57
N LEU A 187 -13.14 -3.22 6.64
CA LEU A 187 -13.00 -4.57 6.12
C LEU A 187 -13.69 -4.66 4.75
N MET A 188 -13.27 -5.65 3.99
CA MET A 188 -14.05 -6.14 2.84
C MET A 188 -14.70 -7.47 3.21
N SER A 189 -15.89 -7.74 2.70
CA SER A 189 -16.48 -9.06 2.76
C SER A 189 -15.88 -9.96 1.67
N GLU A 190 -15.95 -11.29 1.86
CA GLU A 190 -15.56 -12.26 0.82
C GLU A 190 -16.31 -12.02 -0.50
N ARG A 191 -17.61 -11.65 -0.40
CA ARG A 191 -18.43 -11.31 -1.58
C ARG A 191 -17.86 -10.11 -2.34
N GLU A 192 -17.42 -9.05 -1.66
CA GLU A 192 -16.88 -7.85 -2.30
C GLU A 192 -15.54 -8.15 -2.96
N VAL A 193 -14.70 -8.98 -2.33
CA VAL A 193 -13.45 -9.45 -2.95
C VAL A 193 -13.71 -10.28 -4.19
N GLY A 194 -14.70 -11.21 -4.12
CA GLY A 194 -15.08 -12.05 -5.26
C GLY A 194 -15.67 -11.28 -6.46
N GLN A 195 -16.04 -10.01 -6.29
CA GLN A 195 -16.49 -9.14 -7.39
C GLN A 195 -15.35 -8.40 -8.10
N ILE A 196 -14.13 -8.51 -7.59
CA ILE A 196 -12.93 -7.95 -8.22
C ILE A 196 -12.39 -8.97 -9.23
N ASP A 197 -12.81 -8.84 -10.49
CA ASP A 197 -12.45 -9.72 -11.60
C ASP A 197 -11.22 -9.17 -12.38
N LEU A 198 -10.17 -8.83 -11.66
CA LEU A 198 -8.88 -8.38 -12.17
C LEU A 198 -7.82 -9.45 -11.94
N PRO A 199 -6.73 -9.48 -12.73
CA PRO A 199 -5.54 -10.22 -12.37
C PRO A 199 -4.96 -9.70 -11.05
N VAL A 200 -4.72 -10.59 -10.07
CA VAL A 200 -4.22 -10.23 -8.75
C VAL A 200 -2.99 -11.06 -8.37
N LEU A 201 -1.95 -10.40 -7.90
CA LEU A 201 -0.82 -11.03 -7.21
C LEU A 201 -0.89 -10.70 -5.73
N ILE A 202 -0.79 -11.71 -4.87
CA ILE A 202 -0.71 -11.54 -3.42
C ILE A 202 0.64 -12.08 -2.96
N ALA A 203 1.46 -11.25 -2.29
CA ALA A 203 2.80 -11.64 -1.86
C ALA A 203 3.01 -11.32 -0.38
N VAL A 204 3.30 -12.35 0.43
CA VAL A 204 3.44 -12.22 1.88
C VAL A 204 4.69 -12.97 2.35
N GLY A 205 5.40 -12.42 3.33
CA GLY A 205 6.52 -13.09 3.96
C GLY A 205 6.07 -14.28 4.80
N THR A 206 6.84 -15.38 4.80
CA THR A 206 6.49 -16.58 5.60
C THR A 206 6.59 -16.37 7.11
N GLU A 207 7.25 -15.28 7.54
CA GLU A 207 7.36 -14.85 8.95
C GLU A 207 6.52 -13.58 9.23
N ASP A 208 5.60 -13.24 8.33
CA ASP A 208 4.74 -12.04 8.46
C ASP A 208 3.52 -12.36 9.35
N GLU A 209 3.53 -11.86 10.58
CA GLU A 209 2.43 -12.02 11.54
C GLU A 209 1.29 -10.97 11.37
N VAL A 210 1.47 -10.01 10.45
CA VAL A 210 0.54 -8.87 10.26
C VAL A 210 -0.43 -9.10 9.12
N ALA A 211 0.00 -9.81 8.07
CA ALA A 211 -0.74 -9.90 6.80
C ALA A 211 -1.93 -10.88 6.83
N GLY A 212 -1.82 -11.99 7.56
CA GLY A 212 -2.71 -13.14 7.42
C GLY A 212 -2.39 -13.99 6.19
N ASP A 213 -3.13 -15.05 5.98
CA ASP A 213 -2.88 -16.07 4.95
C ASP A 213 -3.12 -15.55 3.52
N PRO A 214 -2.08 -15.47 2.66
CA PRO A 214 -2.21 -15.02 1.28
C PRO A 214 -2.93 -16.03 0.37
N HIS A 215 -2.73 -17.33 0.62
CA HIS A 215 -3.32 -18.40 -0.19
C HIS A 215 -4.83 -18.45 0.03
N ARG A 216 -5.28 -18.33 1.29
CA ARG A 216 -6.70 -18.23 1.61
C ARG A 216 -7.34 -17.00 0.97
N LEU A 217 -6.68 -15.84 0.98
CA LEU A 217 -7.20 -14.65 0.31
C LEU A 217 -7.29 -14.87 -1.21
N ALA A 218 -6.29 -15.51 -1.82
CA ALA A 218 -6.26 -15.75 -3.26
C ALA A 218 -7.45 -16.59 -3.75
N THR A 219 -7.96 -17.51 -2.94
CA THR A 219 -9.13 -18.34 -3.31
C THR A 219 -10.42 -17.54 -3.51
N LEU A 220 -10.48 -16.31 -3.03
CA LEU A 220 -11.67 -15.45 -3.14
C LEU A 220 -11.72 -14.67 -4.46
N PHE A 221 -10.60 -14.51 -5.14
CA PHE A 221 -10.55 -13.83 -6.45
C PHE A 221 -10.71 -14.84 -7.59
N SER A 222 -11.27 -14.39 -8.71
CA SER A 222 -11.41 -15.21 -9.92
C SER A 222 -10.08 -15.45 -10.64
N ALA A 223 -9.10 -14.55 -10.48
CA ALA A 223 -7.81 -14.60 -11.18
C ALA A 223 -6.67 -14.11 -10.27
N ALA A 224 -6.42 -14.82 -9.17
CA ALA A 224 -5.34 -14.47 -8.25
C ALA A 224 -4.26 -15.56 -8.15
N ARG A 225 -3.03 -15.11 -7.90
CA ARG A 225 -1.88 -15.94 -7.54
C ARG A 225 -1.32 -15.46 -6.20
N ALA A 226 -1.07 -16.39 -5.28
CA ALA A 226 -0.37 -16.12 -4.04
C ALA A 226 1.10 -16.55 -4.14
N VAL A 227 1.99 -15.80 -3.50
CA VAL A 227 3.44 -16.06 -3.44
C VAL A 227 3.92 -15.87 -2.00
N ASP A 228 4.61 -16.87 -1.50
CA ASP A 228 5.34 -16.81 -0.24
C ASP A 228 6.73 -16.20 -0.45
N ILE A 229 7.13 -15.27 0.42
CA ILE A 229 8.47 -14.71 0.43
C ILE A 229 9.24 -15.37 1.60
N PRO A 230 10.12 -16.35 1.33
CA PRO A 230 10.70 -17.20 2.36
C PRO A 230 11.56 -16.43 3.38
N GLY A 231 11.35 -16.70 4.69
CA GLY A 231 12.15 -16.16 5.78
C GLY A 231 12.06 -14.63 5.93
N ARG A 232 10.95 -14.02 5.48
CA ARG A 232 10.74 -12.57 5.59
C ARG A 232 9.56 -12.23 6.48
N ASP A 233 9.83 -11.31 7.40
CA ASP A 233 8.82 -10.61 8.18
C ASP A 233 8.14 -9.49 7.36
N HIS A 234 7.17 -8.84 7.98
CA HIS A 234 6.38 -7.76 7.36
C HIS A 234 7.23 -6.61 6.80
N ASN A 235 8.33 -6.25 7.46
CA ASN A 235 9.15 -5.10 7.06
C ASN A 235 10.20 -5.46 6.00
N ARG A 236 10.75 -6.69 6.08
CA ARG A 236 11.82 -7.14 5.18
C ARG A 236 11.31 -7.63 3.84
N ALA A 237 10.07 -8.11 3.78
CA ALA A 237 9.48 -8.64 2.56
C ALA A 237 9.36 -7.59 1.45
N VAL A 238 9.11 -6.31 1.77
CA VAL A 238 8.88 -5.27 0.76
C VAL A 238 10.04 -5.08 -0.22
N GLY A 239 11.28 -5.28 0.21
CA GLY A 239 12.48 -5.11 -0.62
C GLY A 239 13.05 -6.42 -1.18
N ASP A 240 12.45 -7.56 -0.87
CA ASP A 240 13.02 -8.88 -1.19
C ASP A 240 13.06 -9.16 -2.68
N LYS A 241 14.08 -9.94 -3.08
CA LYS A 241 14.27 -10.32 -4.48
C LYS A 241 13.14 -11.22 -5.01
N VAL A 242 12.68 -12.18 -4.19
CA VAL A 242 11.59 -13.08 -4.58
C VAL A 242 10.33 -12.28 -4.87
N TYR A 243 10.01 -11.28 -4.04
CA TYR A 243 8.88 -10.39 -4.29
C TYR A 243 9.03 -9.62 -5.61
N LYS A 244 10.20 -9.05 -5.86
CA LYS A 244 10.47 -8.29 -7.10
C LYS A 244 10.34 -9.17 -8.34
N ASP A 245 10.97 -10.33 -8.32
CA ASP A 245 10.92 -11.28 -9.45
C ASP A 245 9.48 -11.72 -9.73
N SER A 246 8.70 -12.03 -8.67
CA SER A 246 7.30 -12.44 -8.80
C SER A 246 6.40 -11.32 -9.35
N VAL A 247 6.64 -10.08 -8.95
CA VAL A 247 5.91 -8.92 -9.49
C VAL A 247 6.25 -8.69 -10.96
N LEU A 248 7.53 -8.73 -11.34
CA LEU A 248 7.93 -8.56 -12.73
C LEU A 248 7.34 -9.67 -13.61
N GLU A 249 7.44 -10.92 -13.18
CA GLU A 249 6.85 -12.05 -13.89
C GLU A 249 5.32 -11.89 -14.04
N PHE A 250 4.63 -11.52 -12.96
CA PHE A 250 3.18 -11.28 -12.98
C PHE A 250 2.81 -10.19 -14.00
N LEU A 251 3.51 -9.06 -13.97
CA LEU A 251 3.27 -7.94 -14.88
C LEU A 251 3.57 -8.26 -16.36
N GLU A 252 4.39 -9.28 -16.65
CA GLU A 252 4.64 -9.77 -18.02
C GLU A 252 3.57 -10.78 -18.48
N GLN A 253 3.03 -11.58 -17.56
CA GLN A 253 2.16 -12.71 -17.88
C GLN A 253 0.67 -12.40 -17.75
N ARG A 254 0.28 -11.30 -17.07
CA ARG A 254 -1.13 -10.94 -16.94
C ARG A 254 -1.75 -10.66 -18.31
N PRO A 255 -3.02 -11.05 -18.53
CA PRO A 255 -3.74 -10.79 -19.77
C PRO A 255 -3.94 -9.30 -20.06
#